data_e050c49e8f1e82931841deea1a30e9ea
#
_entry.id   e050c49e8f1e82931841deea1a30e9ea
#
_cell.length_a   1.000
_cell.length_b   1.000
_cell.length_c   1.000
_cell.angle_alpha   90.00
_cell.angle_beta   90.00
_cell.angle_gamma   90.00
#
_symmetry.space_group_name_H-M   'P 1'
#
loop_
_entity.id
_entity.type
_entity.pdbx_description
1 polymer ?
#
loop_
_entity_poly.entity_id
_entity_poly.type
_entity_poly.pdbx_seq_one_letter_code
_entity_poly.pdbx_strand_id
1 'polypeptide(L)'
;NTNHKSYRLFGNYQGKRKRYAAFIILVGNTNRASENGGIRYDSSLSNPNLSKRFSVDVNLSNTNTAEFNPFNTTITTGNVYKNVTFFVRQTYDIGKKDSIAINDSTTEYLFYPKLRVQHSFTYSTYNYFYRDNLADTAIYKSWYDTTVKVGKDSFFVKEKWSVMSNDITLLQFPDTKNSGQFIAAGVRFENIKGESIT
;
A
#
# COMPACT_ATOMS: atom_id res chain seq x y z
N ASN A 1 15.51 -8.68 -11.86
CA ASN A 1 15.32 -7.23 -11.79
C ASN A 1 14.19 -6.88 -10.85
N THR A 2 14.41 -5.87 -10.01
CA THR A 2 13.36 -5.29 -9.15
C THR A 2 13.30 -3.80 -9.40
N ASN A 3 12.08 -3.24 -9.39
CA ASN A 3 11.87 -1.81 -9.51
C ASN A 3 10.82 -1.40 -8.47
N HIS A 4 11.16 -0.41 -7.66
CA HIS A 4 10.28 0.15 -6.65
C HIS A 4 10.08 1.65 -6.90
N LYS A 5 8.82 2.07 -6.93
CA LYS A 5 8.44 3.48 -6.99
C LYS A 5 7.47 3.77 -5.86
N SER A 6 7.72 4.83 -5.12
CA SER A 6 6.83 5.30 -4.08
C SER A 6 6.66 6.82 -4.13
N TYR A 7 5.50 7.27 -3.70
CA TYR A 7 5.24 8.68 -3.47
C TYR A 7 4.39 8.86 -2.21
N ARG A 8 4.57 9.99 -1.57
CA ARG A 8 3.80 10.38 -0.39
C ARG A 8 3.48 11.87 -0.47
N LEU A 9 2.20 12.19 -0.34
CA LEU A 9 1.71 13.54 -0.19
C LEU A 9 0.99 13.63 1.14
N PHE A 10 1.18 14.71 1.86
CA PHE A 10 0.48 14.95 3.11
C PHE A 10 0.12 16.42 3.27
N GLY A 11 -0.94 16.67 3.99
CA GLY A 11 -1.38 18.00 4.35
C GLY A 11 -1.87 18.04 5.79
N ASN A 12 -1.66 19.15 6.46
CA ASN A 12 -2.14 19.41 7.80
C ASN A 12 -2.82 20.79 7.83
N TYR A 13 -3.98 20.83 8.43
CA TYR A 13 -4.73 22.06 8.63
C TYR A 13 -5.17 22.21 10.08
N GLN A 14 -4.98 23.38 10.65
CA GLN A 14 -5.51 23.74 11.95
C GLN A 14 -6.31 25.03 11.84
N GLY A 15 -7.56 24.98 12.28
CA GLY A 15 -8.45 26.15 12.28
C GLY A 15 -7.95 27.25 13.23
N LYS A 16 -8.22 28.52 12.89
CA LYS A 16 -7.80 29.72 13.64
C LYS A 16 -8.15 29.66 15.15
N ARG A 17 -9.26 29.00 15.50
CA ARG A 17 -9.70 28.83 16.89
C ARG A 17 -9.12 27.59 17.58
N LYS A 18 -8.19 26.88 16.93
CA LYS A 18 -7.56 25.65 17.42
C LYS A 18 -8.54 24.51 17.81
N ARG A 19 -9.81 24.60 17.39
CA ARG A 19 -10.86 23.62 17.68
C ARG A 19 -10.97 22.52 16.63
N TYR A 20 -10.63 22.85 15.40
CA TYR A 20 -10.69 21.94 14.28
C TYR A 20 -9.29 21.69 13.75
N ALA A 21 -8.96 20.42 13.57
CA ALA A 21 -7.77 20.02 12.86
C ALA A 21 -8.10 18.93 11.85
N ALA A 22 -7.43 18.97 10.70
CA ALA A 22 -7.52 17.96 9.68
C ALA A 22 -6.13 17.54 9.23
N PHE A 23 -5.96 16.24 9.01
CA PHE A 23 -4.76 15.64 8.47
C PHE A 23 -5.14 14.77 7.27
N ILE A 24 -4.40 14.92 6.17
CA ILE A 24 -4.63 14.18 4.93
C ILE A 24 -3.30 13.56 4.53
N ILE A 25 -3.33 12.30 4.11
CA ILE A 25 -2.17 11.63 3.52
C ILE A 25 -2.61 10.78 2.32
N LEU A 26 -1.81 10.85 1.26
CA LEU A 26 -1.88 9.98 0.11
C LEU A 26 -0.53 9.29 -0.07
N VAL A 27 -0.54 7.97 -0.05
CA VAL A 27 0.65 7.13 -0.24
C VAL A 27 0.40 6.19 -1.40
N GLY A 28 1.34 6.11 -2.32
CA GLY A 28 1.31 5.12 -3.38
C GLY A 28 2.64 4.41 -3.52
N ASN A 29 2.56 3.10 -3.69
CA ASN A 29 3.71 2.22 -3.90
C ASN A 29 3.47 1.36 -5.13
N THR A 30 4.52 1.15 -5.90
CA THR A 30 4.55 0.20 -7.01
C THR A 30 5.83 -0.60 -6.91
N ASN A 31 5.70 -1.89 -6.66
CA ASN A 31 6.80 -2.84 -6.67
C ASN A 31 6.68 -3.72 -7.91
N ARG A 32 7.78 -3.91 -8.60
CA ARG A 32 7.90 -4.83 -9.73
C ARG A 32 9.08 -5.74 -9.48
N ALA A 33 8.88 -7.02 -9.65
CA ALA A 33 9.93 -8.02 -9.53
C ALA A 33 9.84 -8.98 -10.72
N SER A 34 10.97 -9.20 -11.40
CA SER A 34 11.05 -10.25 -12.40
C SER A 34 11.19 -11.60 -11.71
N GLU A 35 10.51 -12.58 -12.23
CA GLU A 35 10.56 -13.97 -11.77
C GLU A 35 10.95 -14.89 -12.92
N ASN A 36 11.73 -15.90 -12.60
CA ASN A 36 12.20 -16.86 -13.57
C ASN A 36 11.76 -18.31 -13.25
N GLY A 37 11.04 -18.51 -12.14
CA GLY A 37 10.56 -19.82 -11.71
C GLY A 37 11.67 -20.81 -11.32
N GLY A 38 12.90 -20.33 -11.14
CA GLY A 38 14.06 -21.17 -10.83
C GLY A 38 14.71 -21.80 -12.05
N ILE A 39 15.78 -22.54 -11.80
CA ILE A 39 16.56 -23.24 -12.81
C ILE A 39 15.78 -24.47 -13.30
N ARG A 40 15.74 -24.68 -14.61
CA ARG A 40 14.98 -25.77 -15.22
C ARG A 40 15.65 -27.14 -15.04
N TYR A 41 16.98 -27.17 -15.06
CA TYR A 41 17.78 -28.41 -14.97
C TYR A 41 18.92 -28.21 -13.96
N ASP A 42 18.98 -29.04 -12.93
CA ASP A 42 20.03 -29.01 -11.92
C ASP A 42 21.44 -29.28 -12.53
N SER A 43 21.50 -30.00 -13.61
CA SER A 43 22.74 -30.22 -14.37
C SER A 43 23.37 -28.93 -14.91
N SER A 44 22.58 -27.89 -15.06
CA SER A 44 23.07 -26.55 -15.45
C SER A 44 23.99 -25.94 -14.40
N LEU A 45 23.81 -26.29 -13.12
CA LEU A 45 24.63 -25.77 -12.01
C LEU A 45 26.06 -26.38 -12.03
N SER A 46 26.17 -27.57 -12.53
CA SER A 46 27.43 -28.35 -12.54
C SER A 46 28.22 -28.18 -13.84
N ASN A 47 27.71 -27.36 -14.79
CA ASN A 47 28.35 -27.20 -16.09
C ASN A 47 29.42 -26.11 -16.04
N PRO A 48 30.72 -26.45 -16.10
CA PRO A 48 31.83 -25.50 -16.04
C PRO A 48 31.90 -24.55 -17.25
N ASN A 49 31.19 -24.89 -18.35
CA ASN A 49 31.15 -24.10 -19.56
C ASN A 49 30.07 -23.01 -19.53
N LEU A 50 29.18 -22.97 -18.52
CA LEU A 50 28.22 -21.91 -18.31
C LEU A 50 28.91 -20.66 -17.71
N SER A 51 29.64 -19.96 -18.56
CA SER A 51 30.37 -18.76 -18.18
C SER A 51 29.47 -17.56 -17.79
N LYS A 52 28.18 -17.62 -18.15
CA LYS A 52 27.21 -16.52 -17.91
C LYS A 52 26.00 -17.06 -17.17
N ARG A 53 25.73 -16.54 -15.99
CA ARG A 53 24.53 -16.86 -15.19
C ARG A 53 23.20 -16.62 -15.94
N PHE A 54 23.23 -15.80 -16.99
CA PHE A 54 22.05 -15.41 -17.77
C PHE A 54 21.70 -16.37 -18.91
N SER A 55 22.55 -17.35 -19.17
CA SER A 55 22.33 -18.37 -20.19
C SER A 55 21.81 -19.71 -19.63
N VAL A 56 21.45 -19.74 -18.35
CA VAL A 56 20.85 -20.90 -17.71
C VAL A 56 19.37 -20.96 -18.05
N ASP A 57 18.91 -22.13 -18.51
CA ASP A 57 17.48 -22.34 -18.77
C ASP A 57 16.68 -22.25 -17.49
N VAL A 58 15.59 -21.47 -17.55
CA VAL A 58 14.69 -21.22 -16.43
C VAL A 58 13.28 -21.71 -16.74
N ASN A 59 12.50 -21.94 -15.68
CA ASN A 59 11.16 -22.51 -15.83
C ASN A 59 10.13 -21.52 -16.39
N LEU A 60 10.29 -20.23 -16.10
CA LEU A 60 9.39 -19.19 -16.57
C LEU A 60 10.12 -18.30 -17.57
N SER A 61 9.37 -17.79 -18.54
CA SER A 61 9.90 -17.03 -19.67
C SER A 61 10.96 -17.76 -20.48
N ASN A 62 10.64 -18.13 -21.67
CA ASN A 62 11.55 -18.82 -22.59
C ASN A 62 12.66 -17.87 -23.11
N THR A 63 13.45 -17.31 -22.18
CA THR A 63 14.50 -16.34 -22.50
C THR A 63 15.85 -17.00 -22.56
N ASN A 64 16.13 -17.68 -23.65
CA ASN A 64 17.46 -18.22 -23.92
C ASN A 64 18.50 -17.16 -24.30
N THR A 65 18.16 -15.89 -24.47
CA THR A 65 19.09 -14.95 -25.12
C THR A 65 18.97 -13.49 -24.77
N ALA A 66 18.22 -13.10 -23.75
CA ALA A 66 18.20 -11.68 -23.40
C ALA A 66 19.58 -11.27 -22.83
N GLU A 67 20.35 -10.57 -23.61
CA GLU A 67 21.53 -9.87 -23.11
C GLU A 67 21.13 -9.06 -21.87
N PHE A 68 21.86 -9.28 -20.79
CA PHE A 68 21.62 -8.52 -19.57
C PHE A 68 21.90 -7.04 -19.83
N ASN A 69 20.85 -6.27 -19.86
CA ASN A 69 20.94 -4.82 -19.88
C ASN A 69 20.51 -4.27 -18.50
N PRO A 70 21.46 -3.77 -17.69
CA PRO A 70 21.14 -3.24 -16.37
C PRO A 70 20.20 -2.02 -16.40
N PHE A 71 20.11 -1.34 -17.54
CA PHE A 71 19.21 -0.20 -17.74
C PHE A 71 17.82 -0.59 -18.23
N ASN A 72 17.63 -1.84 -18.64
CA ASN A 72 16.32 -2.31 -19.04
C ASN A 72 15.47 -2.65 -17.80
N THR A 73 14.49 -1.81 -17.51
CA THR A 73 13.52 -1.99 -16.42
C THR A 73 12.25 -2.72 -16.86
N THR A 74 12.18 -3.17 -18.12
CA THR A 74 11.02 -3.90 -18.63
C THR A 74 11.00 -5.29 -18.03
N ILE A 75 9.90 -5.62 -17.35
CA ILE A 75 9.66 -6.94 -16.78
C ILE A 75 8.69 -7.66 -17.70
N THR A 76 9.16 -8.67 -18.41
CA THR A 76 8.35 -9.50 -19.33
C THR A 76 7.62 -10.60 -18.58
N THR A 77 8.24 -11.13 -17.54
CA THR A 77 7.72 -12.17 -16.66
C THR A 77 7.98 -11.78 -15.22
N GLY A 78 6.93 -11.75 -14.40
CA GLY A 78 7.07 -11.41 -12.99
C GLY A 78 5.84 -10.74 -12.39
N ASN A 79 6.04 -10.23 -11.19
CA ASN A 79 5.01 -9.64 -10.36
C ASN A 79 5.02 -8.12 -10.42
N VAL A 80 3.84 -7.55 -10.41
CA VAL A 80 3.61 -6.12 -10.18
C VAL A 80 2.63 -5.99 -9.03
N TYR A 81 3.06 -5.35 -7.96
CA TYR A 81 2.22 -5.00 -6.83
C TYR A 81 2.07 -3.49 -6.76
N LYS A 82 0.82 -3.02 -6.74
CA LYS A 82 0.48 -1.61 -6.58
C LYS A 82 -0.42 -1.43 -5.38
N ASN A 83 -0.07 -0.50 -4.53
CA ASN A 83 -0.89 -0.08 -3.41
C ASN A 83 -1.05 1.43 -3.44
N VAL A 84 -2.28 1.90 -3.24
CA VAL A 84 -2.58 3.32 -3.03
C VAL A 84 -3.46 3.43 -1.82
N THR A 85 -3.06 4.26 -0.86
CA THR A 85 -3.81 4.53 0.36
C THR A 85 -4.07 6.03 0.48
N PHE A 86 -5.33 6.37 0.62
CA PHE A 86 -5.80 7.70 0.99
C PHE A 86 -6.33 7.66 2.42
N PHE A 87 -5.86 8.57 3.25
CA PHE A 87 -6.26 8.68 4.65
C PHE A 87 -6.58 10.13 4.98
N VAL A 88 -7.69 10.33 5.66
CA VAL A 88 -8.09 11.62 6.23
C VAL A 88 -8.45 11.41 7.68
N ARG A 89 -7.93 12.27 8.54
CA ARG A 89 -8.36 12.38 9.93
C ARG A 89 -8.81 13.79 10.21
N GLN A 90 -9.97 13.92 10.82
CA GLN A 90 -10.55 15.20 11.25
C GLN A 90 -10.84 15.13 12.73
N THR A 91 -10.55 16.19 13.44
CA THR A 91 -10.85 16.31 14.85
C THR A 91 -11.56 17.65 15.13
N TYR A 92 -12.57 17.59 15.96
CA TYR A 92 -13.27 18.77 16.43
C TYR A 92 -13.37 18.76 17.95
N ASP A 93 -12.85 19.81 18.59
CA ASP A 93 -12.79 19.95 20.03
C ASP A 93 -13.92 20.85 20.53
N ILE A 94 -14.70 20.35 21.49
CA ILE A 94 -15.73 21.05 22.23
C ILE A 94 -15.22 21.27 23.65
N GLY A 95 -15.20 22.51 24.14
CA GLY A 95 -14.65 22.81 25.46
C GLY A 95 -14.81 24.24 25.88
N LYS A 96 -14.15 24.60 26.96
CA LYS A 96 -14.16 25.94 27.53
C LYS A 96 -12.98 26.77 27.05
N LYS A 97 -13.21 28.07 26.86
CA LYS A 97 -12.15 29.06 26.72
C LYS A 97 -11.82 29.59 28.11
N ASP A 98 -10.55 29.74 28.36
CA ASP A 98 -10.04 30.48 29.48
C ASP A 98 -9.13 31.62 29.00
N SER A 99 -8.96 32.64 29.79
CA SER A 99 -8.08 33.75 29.45
C SER A 99 -7.13 34.00 30.62
N ILE A 100 -5.85 34.05 30.29
CA ILE A 100 -4.79 34.36 31.24
C ILE A 100 -4.24 35.72 30.87
N ALA A 101 -4.35 36.69 31.79
CA ALA A 101 -3.65 37.96 31.64
C ALA A 101 -2.14 37.71 31.91
N ILE A 102 -1.33 37.97 30.90
CA ILE A 102 0.13 37.85 31.04
C ILE A 102 0.70 39.12 31.62
N ASN A 103 0.12 40.28 31.22
CA ASN A 103 0.43 41.60 31.71
C ASN A 103 -0.76 42.52 31.43
N ASP A 104 -0.69 43.80 31.84
CA ASP A 104 -1.77 44.77 31.74
C ASP A 104 -2.31 45.02 30.31
N SER A 105 -1.56 44.61 29.29
CA SER A 105 -1.89 44.85 27.87
C SER A 105 -2.04 43.56 27.05
N THR A 106 -1.72 42.38 27.58
CA THR A 106 -1.69 41.14 26.83
C THR A 106 -2.49 40.05 27.53
N THR A 107 -3.55 39.58 26.87
CA THR A 107 -4.34 38.43 27.32
C THR A 107 -4.14 37.26 26.38
N GLU A 108 -3.72 36.10 26.90
CA GLU A 108 -3.64 34.86 26.13
C GLU A 108 -4.93 34.06 26.35
N TYR A 109 -5.47 33.54 25.25
CA TYR A 109 -6.66 32.70 25.27
C TYR A 109 -6.26 31.23 25.18
N LEU A 110 -6.55 30.49 26.23
CA LEU A 110 -6.37 29.03 26.30
C LEU A 110 -7.69 28.32 26.00
N PHE A 111 -7.59 27.22 25.34
CA PHE A 111 -8.75 26.37 25.06
C PHE A 111 -8.54 25.00 25.72
N TYR A 112 -9.47 24.62 26.56
CA TYR A 112 -9.48 23.34 27.27
C TYR A 112 -10.56 22.44 26.67
N PRO A 113 -10.19 21.37 25.95
CA PRO A 113 -11.16 20.44 25.38
C PRO A 113 -11.80 19.62 26.51
N LYS A 114 -13.12 19.46 26.48
CA LYS A 114 -13.89 18.54 27.30
C LYS A 114 -14.29 17.31 26.52
N LEU A 115 -14.59 17.49 25.26
CA LEU A 115 -15.01 16.45 24.34
C LEU A 115 -14.31 16.67 23.02
N ARG A 116 -13.80 15.58 22.42
CA ARG A 116 -13.27 15.57 21.05
C ARG A 116 -14.07 14.57 20.22
N VAL A 117 -14.54 15.03 19.07
CA VAL A 117 -15.05 14.18 18.02
C VAL A 117 -13.92 13.97 17.03
N GLN A 118 -13.57 12.72 16.80
CA GLN A 118 -12.57 12.33 15.80
C GLN A 118 -13.23 11.48 14.74
N HIS A 119 -13.01 11.82 13.49
CA HIS A 119 -13.40 11.04 12.33
C HIS A 119 -12.15 10.67 11.54
N SER A 120 -12.00 9.40 11.21
CA SER A 120 -10.93 8.93 10.33
C SER A 120 -11.55 8.15 9.17
N PHE A 121 -11.13 8.49 7.97
CA PHE A 121 -11.49 7.80 6.74
C PHE A 121 -10.23 7.24 6.08
N THR A 122 -10.28 5.96 5.73
CA THR A 122 -9.21 5.29 5.00
C THR A 122 -9.79 4.62 3.76
N TYR A 123 -9.16 4.82 2.63
CA TYR A 123 -9.43 4.07 1.41
C TYR A 123 -8.13 3.56 0.83
N SER A 124 -8.03 2.24 0.73
CA SER A 124 -6.84 1.56 0.20
C SER A 124 -7.20 0.67 -0.96
N THR A 125 -6.39 0.71 -2.00
CA THR A 125 -6.49 -0.21 -3.14
C THR A 125 -5.20 -1.00 -3.25
N TYR A 126 -5.34 -2.29 -3.50
CA TYR A 126 -4.27 -3.25 -3.66
C TYR A 126 -4.49 -3.96 -4.99
N ASN A 127 -3.51 -3.88 -5.88
CA ASN A 127 -3.55 -4.58 -7.16
C ASN A 127 -2.31 -5.44 -7.26
N TYR A 128 -2.51 -6.72 -7.35
CA TYR A 128 -1.49 -7.70 -7.66
C TYR A 128 -1.69 -8.15 -9.10
N PHE A 129 -0.62 -8.23 -9.84
CA PHE A 129 -0.63 -8.69 -11.22
C PHE A 129 0.61 -9.53 -11.46
N TYR A 130 0.42 -10.79 -11.77
CA TYR A 130 1.45 -11.67 -12.29
C TYR A 130 1.26 -11.82 -13.80
N ARG A 131 2.34 -11.80 -14.55
CA ARG A 131 2.31 -11.99 -16.00
C ARG A 131 3.54 -12.75 -16.46
N ASP A 132 3.31 -13.71 -17.33
CA ASP A 132 4.33 -14.34 -18.15
C ASP A 132 3.94 -14.18 -19.63
N ASN A 133 4.72 -13.38 -20.36
CA ASN A 133 4.44 -13.07 -21.75
C ASN A 133 4.93 -14.16 -22.72
N LEU A 134 5.78 -15.06 -22.25
CA LEU A 134 6.36 -16.15 -23.03
C LEU A 134 6.11 -17.49 -22.34
N ALA A 135 4.88 -17.66 -21.87
CA ALA A 135 4.48 -18.82 -21.10
C ALA A 135 4.65 -20.13 -21.89
N ASP A 136 5.41 -21.05 -21.33
CA ASP A 136 5.46 -22.42 -21.84
C ASP A 136 4.18 -23.16 -21.43
N THR A 137 3.30 -23.36 -22.39
CA THR A 137 1.98 -23.98 -22.16
C THR A 137 2.08 -25.38 -21.55
N ALA A 138 3.14 -26.14 -21.89
CA ALA A 138 3.34 -27.48 -21.35
C ALA A 138 3.70 -27.44 -19.85
N ILE A 139 4.55 -26.49 -19.46
CA ILE A 139 4.94 -26.29 -18.05
C ILE A 139 3.72 -25.86 -17.23
N TYR A 140 2.99 -24.86 -17.68
CA TYR A 140 1.80 -24.38 -16.95
C TYR A 140 0.72 -25.45 -16.82
N LYS A 141 0.49 -26.26 -17.85
CA LYS A 141 -0.45 -27.40 -17.78
C LYS A 141 0.01 -28.46 -16.79
N SER A 142 1.31 -28.70 -16.66
CA SER A 142 1.83 -29.66 -15.68
C SER A 142 1.66 -29.20 -14.22
N TRP A 143 1.65 -27.90 -13.99
CA TRP A 143 1.52 -27.33 -12.64
C TRP A 143 0.08 -27.10 -12.19
N TYR A 144 -0.79 -26.67 -13.11
CA TYR A 144 -2.14 -26.17 -12.77
C TYR A 144 -3.26 -27.02 -13.34
N ASP A 145 -2.95 -28.18 -13.94
CA ASP A 145 -3.92 -29.00 -14.64
C ASP A 145 -4.62 -28.28 -15.83
N THR A 146 -5.55 -28.96 -16.50
CA THR A 146 -6.22 -28.46 -17.71
C THR A 146 -7.22 -27.33 -17.50
N THR A 147 -7.48 -26.95 -16.25
CA THR A 147 -8.48 -25.93 -15.89
C THR A 147 -7.98 -24.50 -16.13
N VAL A 148 -6.68 -24.27 -16.21
CA VAL A 148 -6.12 -22.95 -16.41
C VAL A 148 -6.04 -22.62 -17.90
N LYS A 149 -6.70 -21.53 -18.30
CA LYS A 149 -6.62 -21.01 -19.67
C LYS A 149 -5.28 -20.30 -19.85
N VAL A 150 -4.31 -21.02 -20.36
CA VAL A 150 -3.09 -20.38 -20.87
C VAL A 150 -3.42 -19.83 -22.25
N GLY A 151 -3.33 -18.52 -22.45
CA GLY A 151 -3.43 -17.92 -23.78
C GLY A 151 -2.31 -18.42 -24.67
N LYS A 152 -2.39 -18.15 -25.97
CA LYS A 152 -1.54 -18.76 -26.99
C LYS A 152 -0.03 -18.60 -26.75
N ASP A 153 0.43 -17.71 -25.87
CA ASP A 153 1.83 -17.52 -25.45
C ASP A 153 1.91 -16.63 -24.19
N SER A 154 0.83 -16.53 -23.42
CA SER A 154 0.83 -15.69 -22.23
C SER A 154 -0.04 -16.27 -21.11
N PHE A 155 0.43 -16.12 -19.91
CA PHE A 155 -0.33 -16.43 -18.69
C PHE A 155 -0.37 -15.20 -17.80
N PHE A 156 -1.50 -14.95 -17.16
CA PHE A 156 -1.62 -13.85 -16.19
C PHE A 156 -2.60 -14.18 -15.08
N VAL A 157 -2.32 -13.63 -13.92
CA VAL A 157 -3.22 -13.60 -12.77
C VAL A 157 -3.33 -12.17 -12.30
N LYS A 158 -4.54 -11.72 -12.08
CA LYS A 158 -4.80 -10.37 -11.57
C LYS A 158 -5.72 -10.44 -10.37
N GLU A 159 -5.30 -9.85 -9.29
CA GLU A 159 -6.08 -9.68 -8.07
C GLU A 159 -6.20 -8.20 -7.74
N LYS A 160 -7.39 -7.81 -7.37
CA LYS A 160 -7.68 -6.44 -7.00
C LYS A 160 -8.50 -6.43 -5.72
N TRP A 161 -8.01 -5.72 -4.73
CA TRP A 161 -8.68 -5.53 -3.45
C TRP A 161 -8.86 -4.05 -3.17
N SER A 162 -9.98 -3.71 -2.56
CA SER A 162 -10.21 -2.37 -2.02
C SER A 162 -10.77 -2.48 -0.61
N VAL A 163 -10.25 -1.65 0.26
CA VAL A 163 -10.65 -1.56 1.67
C VAL A 163 -11.04 -0.12 1.94
N MET A 164 -12.25 0.06 2.43
CA MET A 164 -12.76 1.35 2.89
C MET A 164 -13.10 1.24 4.37
N SER A 165 -12.57 2.12 5.17
CA SER A 165 -12.82 2.17 6.62
C SER A 165 -13.23 3.58 7.03
N ASN A 166 -14.27 3.66 7.85
CA ASN A 166 -14.73 4.87 8.52
C ASN A 166 -14.73 4.61 10.03
N ASP A 167 -13.99 5.45 10.76
CA ASP A 167 -13.93 5.41 12.21
C ASP A 167 -14.47 6.72 12.78
N ILE A 168 -15.44 6.65 13.68
CA ILE A 168 -15.90 7.79 14.45
C ILE A 168 -15.64 7.49 15.92
N THR A 169 -14.89 8.36 16.58
CA THR A 169 -14.50 8.21 17.98
C THR A 169 -14.85 9.47 18.76
N LEU A 170 -15.45 9.31 19.91
CA LEU A 170 -15.69 10.35 20.89
C LEU A 170 -14.69 10.17 22.03
N LEU A 171 -13.94 11.22 22.36
CA LEU A 171 -13.02 11.25 23.48
C LEU A 171 -13.53 12.27 24.49
N GLN A 172 -13.75 11.84 25.73
CA GLN A 172 -14.08 12.70 26.85
C GLN A 172 -12.85 12.89 27.73
N PHE A 173 -12.54 14.14 28.07
CA PHE A 173 -11.46 14.51 28.96
C PHE A 173 -12.03 14.82 30.36
N PRO A 174 -11.89 13.91 31.36
CA PRO A 174 -12.39 14.12 32.71
C PRO A 174 -11.73 15.33 33.38
N ASP A 175 -10.42 15.45 33.22
CA ASP A 175 -9.65 16.62 33.61
C ASP A 175 -9.28 17.45 32.36
N THR A 176 -9.88 18.62 32.24
CA THR A 176 -9.65 19.51 31.09
C THR A 176 -8.23 20.11 31.05
N LYS A 177 -7.50 20.07 32.17
CA LYS A 177 -6.11 20.54 32.26
C LYS A 177 -5.11 19.42 31.94
N ASN A 178 -5.54 18.16 32.01
CA ASN A 178 -4.72 16.99 31.71
C ASN A 178 -5.30 16.22 30.50
N SER A 179 -4.91 16.61 29.31
CA SER A 179 -5.35 15.95 28.07
C SER A 179 -4.76 14.53 27.86
N GLY A 180 -3.87 14.10 28.74
CA GLY A 180 -3.32 12.73 28.76
C GLY A 180 -4.29 11.69 29.33
N GLN A 181 -5.33 12.13 30.08
CA GLN A 181 -6.38 11.27 30.61
C GLN A 181 -7.65 11.45 29.81
N PHE A 182 -8.15 10.38 29.19
CA PHE A 182 -9.38 10.40 28.41
C PHE A 182 -10.12 9.07 28.48
N ILE A 183 -11.44 9.14 28.28
CA ILE A 183 -12.30 7.99 28.03
C ILE A 183 -12.68 8.07 26.55
N ALA A 184 -12.54 6.98 25.81
CA ALA A 184 -12.87 6.93 24.40
C ALA A 184 -13.93 5.87 24.11
N ALA A 185 -14.89 6.20 23.26
CA ALA A 185 -15.84 5.26 22.67
C ALA A 185 -15.94 5.54 21.18
N GLY A 186 -16.00 4.51 20.36
CA GLY A 186 -16.04 4.70 18.92
C GLY A 186 -16.71 3.54 18.20
N VAL A 187 -17.04 3.81 16.93
CA VAL A 187 -17.59 2.83 15.99
C VAL A 187 -16.74 2.84 14.73
N ARG A 188 -16.39 1.65 14.26
CA ARG A 188 -15.71 1.41 13.00
C ARG A 188 -16.61 0.68 12.04
N PHE A 189 -16.73 1.21 10.84
CA PHE A 189 -17.33 0.55 9.69
C PHE A 189 -16.25 0.24 8.67
N GLU A 190 -16.18 -1.00 8.21
CA GLU A 190 -15.23 -1.45 7.21
C GLU A 190 -15.93 -2.21 6.09
N ASN A 191 -15.55 -1.90 4.86
CA ASN A 191 -16.02 -2.57 3.66
C ASN A 191 -14.81 -3.05 2.85
N ILE A 192 -14.76 -4.36 2.58
CA ILE A 192 -13.69 -5.01 1.82
C ILE A 192 -14.30 -5.61 0.56
N LYS A 193 -13.72 -5.30 -0.60
CA LYS A 193 -14.09 -5.88 -1.89
C LYS A 193 -12.87 -6.50 -2.53
N GLY A 194 -13.01 -7.72 -3.03
CA GLY A 194 -11.97 -8.44 -3.74
C GLY A 194 -12.48 -8.95 -5.09
N GLU A 195 -11.59 -8.96 -6.08
CA GLU A 195 -11.82 -9.50 -7.43
C GLU A 195 -10.55 -10.22 -7.86
N SER A 196 -10.70 -11.45 -8.36
CA SER A 196 -9.62 -12.24 -8.95
C SER A 196 -10.00 -12.62 -10.37
N ILE A 197 -9.04 -12.44 -11.30
CA ILE A 197 -9.18 -12.74 -12.72
C ILE A 197 -7.98 -13.59 -13.12
N THR A 198 -8.25 -14.76 -13.68
CA THR A 198 -7.27 -15.70 -14.24
C THR A 198 -7.59 -15.99 -15.69
#